data_5085424774ad4558a2c95d9dbdef52dc
#
_entry.id   5085424774ad4558a2c95d9dbdef52dc
#
_cell.length_a   1.000
_cell.length_b   1.000
_cell.length_c   1.000
_cell.angle_alpha   90.00
_cell.angle_beta   90.00
_cell.angle_gamma   90.00
#
_symmetry.space_group_name_H-M   'P 1'
#
loop_
_entity.id
_entity.type
_entity.pdbx_description
1 polymer ?
#
loop_
_entity_poly.entity_id
_entity_poly.type
_entity_poly.pdbx_seq_one_letter_code
_entity_poly.pdbx_strand_id
1 'polypeptide(L)'
;MALLNSEVGSAEKAADAVPRAFRGEVSLAEHRKAIDFTAEVIQSDTVNALAGAAVALIFTLGGGLDILWAFVSVLTGDRGVASQFLLVVLITLILAAVDLPLDWWRNFRINERYGIERTNARLWMRRRLRETFFGWVADMPIVFAALLVLNLSSYFWWILCLAVSSLWFFWHEYLYPNWVVGFSKKAHPLQEGSLKRRLQMLLVEQGYADATIYTMVRPAALKHANALFAQSNRQSRLVLFQHTLTKLTEEELLAVVTNAVAHVARWHRFARCILFFLLMCGFWWGFAWLSEKPYFYEALGIHPAMALENGAVIPGVLIGIVLTTFPVVLYPVVFLVHLFTRMLEYDADACVVHTVGAVPLIRAIVKLHTDYRNTLTPNRLYSLANHRRPHITQRILAAQAEARKLRHLAMKVRQEKLADRQALFNAILLRREENDEKGNSRRVQTAKETIAEAANLKNRTIKL
;
A
#
# COMPACT_ATOMS: atom_id res chain seq x y z
N MET A 1 -9.67 -15.18 13.18
CA MET A 1 -10.66 -15.01 14.26
C MET A 1 -10.13 -14.18 15.41
N ALA A 2 -9.06 -14.55 16.12
CA ALA A 2 -8.53 -13.77 17.25
C ALA A 2 -8.19 -12.31 16.87
N LEU A 3 -7.57 -12.06 15.71
CA LEU A 3 -7.25 -10.72 15.22
C LEU A 3 -8.51 -9.90 14.89
N LEU A 4 -9.53 -10.51 14.30
CA LEU A 4 -10.80 -9.84 13.98
C LEU A 4 -11.52 -9.41 15.26
N ASN A 5 -11.62 -10.30 16.25
CA ASN A 5 -12.22 -9.99 17.55
C ASN A 5 -11.42 -8.92 18.33
N SER A 6 -10.09 -8.89 18.19
CA SER A 6 -9.24 -7.88 18.82
C SER A 6 -9.44 -6.48 18.22
N GLU A 7 -9.78 -6.37 16.95
CA GLU A 7 -10.13 -5.09 16.30
C GLU A 7 -11.42 -4.53 16.87
N VAL A 8 -12.48 -5.34 16.92
CA VAL A 8 -13.78 -4.93 17.48
C VAL A 8 -13.62 -4.50 18.94
N GLY A 9 -12.97 -5.28 19.78
CA GLY A 9 -12.75 -4.94 21.20
C GLY A 9 -11.88 -3.69 21.41
N SER A 10 -10.96 -3.38 20.48
CA SER A 10 -10.16 -2.14 20.54
C SER A 10 -11.00 -0.94 20.14
N ALA A 11 -11.83 -1.08 19.12
CA ALA A 11 -12.73 -0.03 18.66
C ALA A 11 -13.79 0.33 19.71
N GLU A 12 -14.42 -0.67 20.33
CA GLU A 12 -15.41 -0.48 21.40
C GLU A 12 -14.83 0.23 22.63
N LYS A 13 -13.64 -0.16 23.10
CA LYS A 13 -12.94 0.51 24.22
C LYS A 13 -12.66 1.99 23.96
N ALA A 14 -12.58 2.39 22.70
CA ALA A 14 -12.31 3.76 22.31
C ALA A 14 -13.58 4.55 21.91
N ALA A 15 -14.77 3.96 22.03
CA ALA A 15 -16.03 4.56 21.59
C ALA A 15 -16.44 5.83 22.35
N ASP A 16 -15.94 6.01 23.56
CA ASP A 16 -16.36 7.12 24.44
C ASP A 16 -15.61 8.44 24.21
N ALA A 17 -14.51 8.41 23.47
CA ALA A 17 -13.71 9.62 23.22
C ALA A 17 -13.05 9.64 21.84
N VAL A 18 -13.28 10.71 21.09
CA VAL A 18 -12.57 10.96 19.82
C VAL A 18 -11.07 11.15 20.10
N PRO A 19 -10.17 10.44 19.38
CA PRO A 19 -8.73 10.62 19.54
C PRO A 19 -8.30 12.07 19.35
N ARG A 20 -7.32 12.53 20.12
CA ARG A 20 -6.90 13.95 20.18
C ARG A 20 -6.64 14.59 18.83
N ALA A 21 -6.07 13.81 17.89
CA ALA A 21 -5.74 14.30 16.55
C ALA A 21 -6.96 14.64 15.68
N PHE A 22 -8.16 14.14 16.04
CA PHE A 22 -9.41 14.30 15.27
C PHE A 22 -10.43 15.18 15.98
N ARG A 23 -10.09 15.72 17.16
CA ARG A 23 -10.99 16.63 17.88
C ARG A 23 -11.22 17.90 17.08
N GLY A 24 -12.49 18.24 16.85
CA GLY A 24 -12.91 19.38 16.03
C GLY A 24 -13.16 19.04 14.55
N GLU A 25 -12.65 17.93 14.04
CA GLU A 25 -12.89 17.47 12.65
C GLU A 25 -13.94 16.35 12.59
N VAL A 26 -14.06 15.53 13.66
CA VAL A 26 -14.99 14.40 13.74
C VAL A 26 -15.79 14.51 15.02
N SER A 27 -17.11 14.45 14.92
CA SER A 27 -18.02 14.42 16.07
C SER A 27 -17.98 13.04 16.76
N LEU A 28 -18.35 13.00 18.06
CA LEU A 28 -18.45 11.73 18.79
C LEU A 28 -19.47 10.77 18.16
N ALA A 29 -20.57 11.31 17.62
CA ALA A 29 -21.59 10.52 16.93
C ALA A 29 -21.06 9.88 15.65
N GLU A 30 -20.29 10.61 14.86
CA GLU A 30 -19.62 10.07 13.65
C GLU A 30 -18.57 9.02 14.02
N HIS A 31 -17.82 9.26 15.10
CA HIS A 31 -16.84 8.31 15.60
C HIS A 31 -17.49 6.97 16.00
N ARG A 32 -18.57 7.03 16.79
CA ARG A 32 -19.36 5.84 17.16
C ARG A 32 -19.93 5.13 15.93
N LYS A 33 -20.52 5.88 15.00
CA LYS A 33 -21.02 5.32 13.74
C LYS A 33 -19.93 4.62 12.92
N ALA A 34 -18.71 5.14 12.91
CA ALA A 34 -17.57 4.50 12.23
C ALA A 34 -17.12 3.21 12.93
N ILE A 35 -17.20 3.15 14.26
CA ILE A 35 -16.93 1.93 15.04
C ILE A 35 -17.97 0.85 14.72
N ASP A 36 -19.25 1.19 14.79
CA ASP A 36 -20.34 0.26 14.49
C ASP A 36 -20.23 -0.29 13.07
N PHE A 37 -19.97 0.60 12.10
CA PHE A 37 -19.73 0.18 10.72
C PHE A 37 -18.53 -0.77 10.61
N THR A 38 -17.41 -0.47 11.27
CA THR A 38 -16.21 -1.31 11.26
C THR A 38 -16.50 -2.68 11.88
N ALA A 39 -17.24 -2.73 12.97
CA ALA A 39 -17.63 -3.98 13.62
C ALA A 39 -18.49 -4.87 12.69
N GLU A 40 -19.49 -4.28 12.02
CA GLU A 40 -20.33 -5.02 11.05
C GLU A 40 -19.52 -5.50 9.82
N VAL A 41 -18.59 -4.68 9.31
CA VAL A 41 -17.68 -5.08 8.22
C VAL A 41 -16.79 -6.24 8.64
N ILE A 42 -16.21 -6.19 9.85
CA ILE A 42 -15.37 -7.27 10.38
C ILE A 42 -16.18 -8.56 10.56
N GLN A 43 -17.42 -8.46 11.00
CA GLN A 43 -18.32 -9.61 11.07
C GLN A 43 -18.55 -10.23 9.70
N SER A 44 -18.79 -9.41 8.67
CA SER A 44 -18.91 -9.87 7.27
C SER A 44 -17.61 -10.53 6.78
N ASP A 45 -16.46 -9.91 7.03
CA ASP A 45 -15.16 -10.47 6.65
C ASP A 45 -14.86 -11.79 7.38
N THR A 46 -15.36 -11.93 8.62
CA THR A 46 -15.29 -13.18 9.39
C THR A 46 -16.10 -14.28 8.74
N VAL A 47 -17.33 -14.01 8.33
CA VAL A 47 -18.19 -14.96 7.62
C VAL A 47 -17.58 -15.35 6.29
N ASN A 48 -17.05 -14.38 5.53
CA ASN A 48 -16.34 -14.65 4.27
C ASN A 48 -15.11 -15.57 4.48
N ALA A 49 -14.30 -15.30 5.52
CA ALA A 49 -13.14 -16.14 5.83
C ALA A 49 -13.55 -17.58 6.24
N LEU A 50 -14.64 -17.72 6.99
CA LEU A 50 -15.19 -19.04 7.34
C LEU A 50 -15.72 -19.78 6.11
N ALA A 51 -16.46 -19.09 5.23
CA ALA A 51 -16.95 -19.68 3.99
C ALA A 51 -15.80 -20.11 3.08
N GLY A 52 -14.78 -19.28 2.91
CA GLY A 52 -13.58 -19.63 2.15
C GLY A 52 -12.82 -20.82 2.76
N ALA A 53 -12.69 -20.87 4.08
CA ALA A 53 -12.08 -22.01 4.77
C ALA A 53 -12.92 -23.30 4.61
N ALA A 54 -14.23 -23.20 4.69
CA ALA A 54 -15.13 -24.33 4.46
C ALA A 54 -15.02 -24.87 3.03
N VAL A 55 -14.98 -23.96 2.03
CA VAL A 55 -14.75 -24.35 0.62
C VAL A 55 -13.41 -25.04 0.46
N ALA A 56 -12.33 -24.46 1.01
CA ALA A 56 -11.01 -25.07 0.95
C ALA A 56 -11.01 -26.49 1.56
N LEU A 57 -11.62 -26.66 2.73
CA LEU A 57 -11.72 -27.97 3.40
C LEU A 57 -12.57 -28.97 2.62
N ILE A 58 -13.69 -28.54 2.05
CA ILE A 58 -14.56 -29.42 1.24
C ILE A 58 -13.83 -29.88 -0.02
N PHE A 59 -13.14 -28.98 -0.71
CA PHE A 59 -12.43 -29.31 -1.93
C PHE A 59 -11.14 -30.10 -1.70
N THR A 60 -10.51 -29.95 -0.54
CA THR A 60 -9.32 -30.71 -0.15
C THR A 60 -9.71 -31.93 0.70
N LEU A 61 -9.63 -31.83 2.01
CA LEU A 61 -9.87 -32.95 2.96
C LEU A 61 -11.22 -33.61 2.81
N GLY A 62 -12.25 -32.94 2.30
CA GLY A 62 -13.57 -33.50 2.00
C GLY A 62 -13.63 -34.27 0.68
N GLY A 63 -12.54 -34.37 -0.09
CA GLY A 63 -12.47 -35.10 -1.36
C GLY A 63 -13.27 -34.44 -2.49
N GLY A 64 -13.73 -33.18 -2.32
CA GLY A 64 -14.55 -32.49 -3.31
C GLY A 64 -13.85 -32.31 -4.66
N LEU A 65 -12.54 -32.09 -4.64
CA LEU A 65 -11.75 -31.98 -5.89
C LEU A 65 -11.66 -33.30 -6.61
N ASP A 66 -11.44 -34.41 -5.89
CA ASP A 66 -11.39 -35.75 -6.47
C ASP A 66 -12.74 -36.14 -7.09
N ILE A 67 -13.85 -35.89 -6.38
CA ILE A 67 -15.19 -36.14 -6.87
C ILE A 67 -15.48 -35.32 -8.13
N LEU A 68 -15.17 -34.04 -8.11
CA LEU A 68 -15.42 -33.16 -9.26
C LEU A 68 -14.54 -33.53 -10.45
N TRP A 69 -13.28 -33.91 -10.22
CA TRP A 69 -12.37 -34.34 -11.28
C TRP A 69 -12.79 -35.69 -11.86
N ALA A 70 -13.18 -36.65 -11.03
CA ALA A 70 -13.72 -37.91 -11.47
C ALA A 70 -15.00 -37.69 -12.32
N PHE A 71 -15.93 -36.86 -11.86
CA PHE A 71 -17.12 -36.50 -12.62
C PHE A 71 -16.80 -35.93 -14.00
N VAL A 72 -15.88 -34.95 -14.07
CA VAL A 72 -15.44 -34.32 -15.32
C VAL A 72 -14.80 -35.36 -16.24
N SER A 73 -13.90 -36.21 -15.71
CA SER A 73 -13.20 -37.25 -16.50
C SER A 73 -14.17 -38.27 -17.11
N VAL A 74 -15.22 -38.65 -16.37
CA VAL A 74 -16.26 -39.54 -16.89
C VAL A 74 -17.10 -38.83 -17.96
N LEU A 75 -17.46 -37.57 -17.73
CA LEU A 75 -18.30 -36.80 -18.66
C LEU A 75 -17.60 -36.54 -20.00
N THR A 76 -16.30 -36.29 -19.98
CA THR A 76 -15.51 -36.00 -21.19
C THR A 76 -14.89 -37.24 -21.83
N GLY A 77 -14.81 -38.33 -21.07
CA GLY A 77 -14.20 -39.59 -21.53
C GLY A 77 -12.68 -39.58 -21.54
N ASP A 78 -12.02 -38.48 -21.12
CA ASP A 78 -10.56 -38.35 -21.08
C ASP A 78 -10.08 -37.50 -19.88
N ARG A 79 -8.77 -37.31 -19.78
CA ARG A 79 -8.10 -36.42 -18.82
C ARG A 79 -7.30 -35.29 -19.52
N GLY A 80 -7.65 -35.02 -20.78
CA GLY A 80 -6.98 -34.05 -21.62
C GLY A 80 -7.21 -32.60 -21.19
N VAL A 81 -6.66 -31.67 -21.97
CA VAL A 81 -6.74 -30.23 -21.67
C VAL A 81 -8.18 -29.71 -21.60
N ALA A 82 -9.09 -30.25 -22.42
CA ALA A 82 -10.49 -29.84 -22.42
C ALA A 82 -11.18 -30.21 -21.10
N SER A 83 -10.91 -31.43 -20.56
CA SER A 83 -11.41 -31.89 -19.28
C SER A 83 -10.85 -31.05 -18.13
N GLN A 84 -9.56 -30.76 -18.15
CA GLN A 84 -8.91 -29.91 -17.17
C GLN A 84 -9.48 -28.48 -17.19
N PHE A 85 -9.75 -27.95 -18.38
CA PHE A 85 -10.40 -26.65 -18.52
C PHE A 85 -11.82 -26.65 -17.95
N LEU A 86 -12.61 -27.68 -18.25
CA LEU A 86 -13.95 -27.81 -17.69
C LEU A 86 -13.93 -27.90 -16.17
N LEU A 87 -12.95 -28.61 -15.57
CA LEU A 87 -12.74 -28.65 -14.11
C LEU A 87 -12.53 -27.25 -13.56
N VAL A 88 -11.63 -26.47 -14.14
CA VAL A 88 -11.35 -25.09 -13.67
C VAL A 88 -12.58 -24.19 -13.82
N VAL A 89 -13.33 -24.30 -14.90
CA VAL A 89 -14.59 -23.58 -15.10
C VAL A 89 -15.59 -23.91 -14.00
N LEU A 90 -15.79 -25.20 -13.69
CA LEU A 90 -16.73 -25.62 -12.65
C LEU A 90 -16.32 -25.15 -11.26
N ILE A 91 -15.01 -25.21 -10.92
CA ILE A 91 -14.49 -24.68 -9.65
C ILE A 91 -14.78 -23.18 -9.56
N THR A 92 -14.46 -22.41 -10.58
CA THR A 92 -14.68 -20.95 -10.57
C THR A 92 -16.16 -20.58 -10.49
N LEU A 93 -17.05 -21.38 -11.11
CA LEU A 93 -18.51 -21.24 -10.97
C LEU A 93 -18.96 -21.47 -9.52
N ILE A 94 -18.48 -22.53 -8.89
CA ILE A 94 -18.83 -22.85 -7.50
C ILE A 94 -18.35 -21.75 -6.56
N LEU A 95 -17.10 -21.26 -6.73
CA LEU A 95 -16.57 -20.15 -5.93
C LEU A 95 -17.41 -18.88 -6.11
N ALA A 96 -17.74 -18.51 -7.35
CA ALA A 96 -18.60 -17.36 -7.63
C ALA A 96 -20.00 -17.49 -7.03
N ALA A 97 -20.57 -18.72 -7.01
CA ALA A 97 -21.85 -19.00 -6.40
C ALA A 97 -21.82 -18.86 -4.86
N VAL A 98 -20.69 -19.20 -4.22
CA VAL A 98 -20.49 -19.01 -2.77
C VAL A 98 -20.32 -17.53 -2.43
N ASP A 99 -19.58 -16.79 -3.24
CA ASP A 99 -19.31 -15.36 -2.99
C ASP A 99 -20.55 -14.48 -3.19
N LEU A 100 -21.43 -14.82 -4.13
CA LEU A 100 -22.58 -14.00 -4.49
C LEU A 100 -23.53 -13.64 -3.32
N PRO A 101 -23.99 -14.59 -2.46
CA PRO A 101 -24.82 -14.27 -1.31
C PRO A 101 -24.08 -13.43 -0.25
N LEU A 102 -22.77 -13.62 -0.08
CA LEU A 102 -21.95 -12.89 0.87
C LEU A 102 -21.76 -11.44 0.43
N ASP A 103 -21.49 -11.23 -0.86
CA ASP A 103 -21.42 -9.89 -1.48
C ASP A 103 -22.77 -9.16 -1.41
N TRP A 104 -23.88 -9.89 -1.64
CA TRP A 104 -25.22 -9.34 -1.54
C TRP A 104 -25.51 -8.88 -0.10
N TRP A 105 -25.23 -9.72 0.88
CA TRP A 105 -25.41 -9.39 2.30
C TRP A 105 -24.60 -8.14 2.71
N ARG A 106 -23.33 -8.08 2.32
CA ARG A 106 -22.46 -6.92 2.59
C ARG A 106 -23.02 -5.63 1.98
N ASN A 107 -23.47 -5.68 0.73
CA ASN A 107 -23.97 -4.48 0.05
C ASN A 107 -25.32 -4.02 0.54
N PHE A 108 -26.29 -4.91 0.72
CA PHE A 108 -27.66 -4.53 1.06
C PHE A 108 -27.97 -4.53 2.54
N ARG A 109 -27.16 -5.15 3.38
CA ARG A 109 -27.37 -5.13 4.83
C ARG A 109 -26.47 -4.12 5.52
N ILE A 110 -25.19 -4.04 5.12
CA ILE A 110 -24.20 -3.23 5.78
C ILE A 110 -24.05 -1.87 5.07
N ASN A 111 -23.64 -1.86 3.81
CA ASN A 111 -23.35 -0.60 3.10
C ASN A 111 -24.57 0.29 2.97
N GLU A 112 -25.77 -0.25 2.75
CA GLU A 112 -27.02 0.52 2.67
C GLU A 112 -27.38 1.17 4.00
N ARG A 113 -27.28 0.44 5.13
CA ARG A 113 -27.55 0.95 6.48
C ARG A 113 -26.70 2.18 6.81
N TYR A 114 -25.44 2.18 6.41
CA TYR A 114 -24.52 3.29 6.65
C TYR A 114 -24.53 4.34 5.54
N GLY A 115 -25.35 4.16 4.50
CA GLY A 115 -25.52 5.11 3.40
C GLY A 115 -24.28 5.23 2.50
N ILE A 116 -23.50 4.16 2.34
CA ILE A 116 -22.29 4.12 1.52
C ILE A 116 -22.64 3.89 0.06
N GLU A 117 -23.57 2.96 -0.22
CA GLU A 117 -24.11 2.73 -1.56
C GLU A 117 -25.63 2.60 -1.47
N ARG A 118 -26.34 3.36 -2.33
CA ARG A 118 -27.81 3.27 -2.50
C ARG A 118 -28.07 2.76 -3.89
N THR A 119 -27.93 1.47 -4.11
CA THR A 119 -28.18 0.85 -5.41
C THR A 119 -29.39 -0.08 -5.31
N ASN A 120 -30.27 -0.06 -6.32
CA ASN A 120 -31.37 -1.00 -6.39
C ASN A 120 -30.84 -2.44 -6.55
N ALA A 121 -31.39 -3.39 -5.78
CA ALA A 121 -30.96 -4.79 -5.78
C ALA A 121 -30.93 -5.41 -7.17
N ARG A 122 -31.95 -5.12 -8.02
CA ARG A 122 -32.00 -5.60 -9.40
C ARG A 122 -30.85 -5.03 -10.26
N LEU A 123 -30.55 -3.75 -10.10
CA LEU A 123 -29.47 -3.09 -10.84
C LEU A 123 -28.11 -3.61 -10.39
N TRP A 124 -27.91 -3.79 -9.08
CA TRP A 124 -26.70 -4.37 -8.51
C TRP A 124 -26.46 -5.80 -9.03
N MET A 125 -27.49 -6.66 -8.95
CA MET A 125 -27.39 -8.05 -9.42
C MET A 125 -27.04 -8.11 -10.92
N ARG A 126 -27.73 -7.30 -11.74
CA ARG A 126 -27.42 -7.22 -13.18
C ARG A 126 -25.99 -6.75 -13.45
N ARG A 127 -25.52 -5.77 -12.68
CA ARG A 127 -24.15 -5.28 -12.77
C ARG A 127 -23.15 -6.36 -12.35
N ARG A 128 -23.37 -7.02 -11.22
CA ARG A 128 -22.51 -8.08 -10.68
C ARG A 128 -22.41 -9.26 -11.65
N LEU A 129 -23.54 -9.76 -12.13
CA LEU A 129 -23.55 -10.85 -13.11
C LEU A 129 -22.84 -10.45 -14.42
N ARG A 130 -23.06 -9.24 -14.89
CA ARG A 130 -22.37 -8.73 -16.08
C ARG A 130 -20.85 -8.65 -15.84
N GLU A 131 -20.39 -8.10 -14.73
CA GLU A 131 -18.97 -7.99 -14.38
C GLU A 131 -18.32 -9.37 -14.27
N THR A 132 -18.98 -10.32 -13.60
CA THR A 132 -18.53 -11.70 -13.52
C THR A 132 -18.46 -12.37 -14.89
N PHE A 133 -19.49 -12.21 -15.72
CA PHE A 133 -19.51 -12.79 -17.07
C PHE A 133 -18.40 -12.22 -17.96
N PHE A 134 -18.24 -10.89 -18.01
CA PHE A 134 -17.16 -10.28 -18.81
C PHE A 134 -15.77 -10.57 -18.26
N GLY A 135 -15.63 -10.68 -16.93
CA GLY A 135 -14.40 -11.17 -16.31
C GLY A 135 -14.06 -12.58 -16.80
N TRP A 136 -15.02 -13.49 -16.77
CA TRP A 136 -14.81 -14.86 -17.27
C TRP A 136 -14.49 -14.90 -18.78
N VAL A 137 -15.19 -14.15 -19.59
CA VAL A 137 -14.90 -14.07 -21.05
C VAL A 137 -13.46 -13.58 -21.31
N ALA A 138 -12.94 -12.71 -20.45
CA ALA A 138 -11.56 -12.24 -20.55
C ALA A 138 -10.54 -13.26 -19.99
N ASP A 139 -10.85 -13.90 -18.86
CA ASP A 139 -9.91 -14.74 -18.12
C ASP A 139 -9.84 -16.18 -18.64
N MET A 140 -10.97 -16.77 -19.08
CA MET A 140 -11.02 -18.19 -19.50
C MET A 140 -10.15 -18.51 -20.72
N PRO A 141 -10.03 -17.67 -21.76
CA PRO A 141 -9.07 -17.90 -22.84
C PRO A 141 -7.61 -17.95 -22.35
N ILE A 142 -7.28 -17.11 -21.34
CA ILE A 142 -5.94 -17.08 -20.76
C ILE A 142 -5.69 -18.37 -19.97
N VAL A 143 -6.67 -18.82 -19.19
CA VAL A 143 -6.61 -20.09 -18.44
C VAL A 143 -6.46 -21.27 -19.40
N PHE A 144 -7.22 -21.29 -20.50
CA PHE A 144 -7.11 -22.34 -21.51
C PHE A 144 -5.73 -22.37 -22.19
N ALA A 145 -5.22 -21.21 -22.58
CA ALA A 145 -3.88 -21.07 -23.14
C ALA A 145 -2.80 -21.50 -22.11
N ALA A 146 -2.96 -21.14 -20.86
CA ALA A 146 -2.06 -21.57 -19.79
C ALA A 146 -2.09 -23.11 -19.63
N LEU A 147 -3.27 -23.73 -19.61
CA LEU A 147 -3.39 -25.20 -19.55
C LEU A 147 -2.71 -25.88 -20.74
N LEU A 148 -2.85 -25.33 -21.96
CA LEU A 148 -2.14 -25.86 -23.12
C LEU A 148 -0.62 -25.85 -22.91
N VAL A 149 -0.07 -24.71 -22.48
CA VAL A 149 1.37 -24.55 -22.23
C VAL A 149 1.85 -25.46 -21.09
N LEU A 150 1.08 -25.56 -20.01
CA LEU A 150 1.41 -26.38 -18.84
C LEU A 150 1.40 -27.88 -19.18
N ASN A 151 0.51 -28.33 -20.06
CA ASN A 151 0.49 -29.74 -20.54
C ASN A 151 1.62 -30.03 -21.53
N LEU A 152 2.20 -29.02 -22.20
CA LEU A 152 3.35 -29.19 -23.08
C LEU A 152 4.68 -29.32 -22.33
N SER A 153 4.79 -28.79 -21.09
CA SER A 153 6.04 -28.79 -20.33
C SER A 153 5.80 -29.01 -18.85
N SER A 154 6.01 -30.23 -18.38
CA SER A 154 5.87 -30.58 -16.96
C SER A 154 6.93 -29.97 -16.04
N TYR A 155 8.08 -29.52 -16.56
CA TYR A 155 9.21 -29.02 -15.75
C TYR A 155 9.22 -27.52 -15.51
N PHE A 156 8.74 -26.70 -16.45
CA PHE A 156 8.93 -25.24 -16.43
C PHE A 156 7.66 -24.45 -16.14
N TRP A 157 6.56 -25.12 -15.80
CA TRP A 157 5.28 -24.43 -15.53
C TRP A 157 5.38 -23.37 -14.43
N TRP A 158 6.17 -23.60 -13.40
CA TRP A 158 6.34 -22.65 -12.30
C TRP A 158 7.05 -21.36 -12.74
N ILE A 159 7.94 -21.43 -13.74
CA ILE A 159 8.57 -20.25 -14.32
C ILE A 159 7.53 -19.40 -15.05
N LEU A 160 6.58 -20.02 -15.74
CA LEU A 160 5.49 -19.31 -16.39
C LEU A 160 4.60 -18.62 -15.33
N CYS A 161 4.24 -19.32 -14.26
CA CYS A 161 3.46 -18.74 -13.15
C CYS A 161 4.22 -17.59 -12.47
N LEU A 162 5.53 -17.72 -12.26
CA LEU A 162 6.39 -16.67 -11.77
C LEU A 162 6.41 -15.45 -12.71
N ALA A 163 6.56 -15.70 -14.01
CA ALA A 163 6.58 -14.63 -15.02
C ALA A 163 5.23 -13.88 -15.06
N VAL A 164 4.12 -14.61 -15.13
CA VAL A 164 2.77 -14.03 -15.19
C VAL A 164 2.46 -13.23 -13.93
N SER A 165 2.69 -13.79 -12.74
CA SER A 165 2.43 -13.12 -11.47
C SER A 165 3.31 -11.87 -11.27
N SER A 166 4.57 -11.94 -11.67
CA SER A 166 5.52 -10.83 -11.58
C SER A 166 5.21 -9.72 -12.59
N LEU A 167 4.87 -10.07 -13.83
CA LEU A 167 4.44 -9.11 -14.86
C LEU A 167 3.13 -8.44 -14.50
N TRP A 168 2.17 -9.19 -13.95
CA TRP A 168 0.90 -8.64 -13.46
C TRP A 168 1.12 -7.64 -12.32
N PHE A 169 1.98 -7.96 -11.35
CA PHE A 169 2.30 -7.07 -10.26
C PHE A 169 3.03 -5.81 -10.75
N PHE A 170 4.00 -5.97 -11.66
CA PHE A 170 4.72 -4.86 -12.30
C PHE A 170 3.77 -3.96 -13.10
N TRP A 171 2.86 -4.55 -13.88
CA TRP A 171 1.81 -3.81 -14.58
C TRP A 171 0.99 -2.96 -13.60
N HIS A 172 0.52 -3.56 -12.51
CA HIS A 172 -0.32 -2.87 -11.53
C HIS A 172 0.42 -1.75 -10.79
N GLU A 173 1.69 -1.93 -10.45
CA GLU A 173 2.47 -0.93 -9.69
C GLU A 173 3.05 0.18 -10.58
N TYR A 174 3.46 -0.12 -11.81
CA TYR A 174 4.15 0.81 -12.70
C TYR A 174 3.32 1.30 -13.88
N LEU A 175 2.75 0.38 -14.65
CA LEU A 175 2.15 0.72 -15.93
C LEU A 175 0.72 1.25 -15.75
N TYR A 176 -0.07 0.63 -14.90
CA TYR A 176 -1.47 0.99 -14.70
C TYR A 176 -1.66 2.45 -14.21
N PRO A 177 -0.95 2.96 -13.19
CA PRO A 177 -1.05 4.36 -12.80
C PRO A 177 -0.64 5.33 -13.91
N ASN A 178 0.43 5.01 -14.64
CA ASN A 178 0.92 5.82 -15.75
C ASN A 178 -0.06 5.81 -16.94
N TRP A 179 -0.66 4.65 -17.22
CA TRP A 179 -1.65 4.48 -18.26
C TRP A 179 -2.94 5.27 -17.96
N VAL A 180 -3.46 5.17 -16.73
CA VAL A 180 -4.65 5.92 -16.30
C VAL A 180 -4.43 7.44 -16.43
N VAL A 181 -3.26 7.93 -16.07
CA VAL A 181 -2.91 9.35 -16.20
C VAL A 181 -2.65 9.75 -17.66
N GLY A 182 -1.92 8.92 -18.40
CA GLY A 182 -1.51 9.22 -19.77
C GLY A 182 -2.67 9.26 -20.78
N PHE A 183 -3.66 8.38 -20.61
CA PHE A 183 -4.83 8.26 -21.51
C PHE A 183 -6.04 9.06 -21.05
N SER A 184 -6.01 9.69 -19.88
CA SER A 184 -7.14 10.47 -19.40
C SER A 184 -7.24 11.81 -20.14
N LYS A 185 -8.14 11.88 -21.12
CA LYS A 185 -8.56 13.15 -21.79
C LYS A 185 -9.20 14.16 -20.82
N LYS A 186 -9.37 13.79 -19.55
CA LYS A 186 -10.01 14.61 -18.48
C LYS A 186 -8.99 15.33 -17.60
N ALA A 187 -7.70 15.20 -17.88
CA ALA A 187 -6.64 15.92 -17.17
C ALA A 187 -6.45 17.30 -17.80
N HIS A 188 -6.58 18.35 -17.01
CA HIS A 188 -6.36 19.73 -17.43
C HIS A 188 -5.12 20.29 -16.76
N PRO A 189 -4.30 21.13 -17.45
CA PRO A 189 -3.17 21.79 -16.80
C PRO A 189 -3.65 22.61 -15.60
N LEU A 190 -2.88 22.60 -14.51
CA LEU A 190 -3.17 23.45 -13.36
C LEU A 190 -3.02 24.92 -13.76
N GLN A 191 -4.00 25.73 -13.41
CA GLN A 191 -4.01 27.18 -13.71
C GLN A 191 -2.81 27.87 -13.04
N GLU A 192 -2.33 28.96 -13.66
CA GLU A 192 -1.26 29.78 -13.11
C GLU A 192 -1.69 30.44 -11.80
N GLY A 193 -0.81 30.40 -10.80
CA GLY A 193 -1.10 30.96 -9.48
C GLY A 193 0.01 30.66 -8.46
N SER A 194 -0.20 31.11 -7.21
CA SER A 194 0.72 30.89 -6.10
C SER A 194 0.99 29.39 -5.86
N LEU A 195 -0.05 28.60 -5.87
CA LEU A 195 0.00 27.16 -5.68
C LEU A 195 0.88 26.47 -6.73
N LYS A 196 0.66 26.77 -8.03
CA LYS A 196 1.46 26.16 -9.10
C LYS A 196 2.95 26.49 -8.95
N ARG A 197 3.28 27.74 -8.64
CA ARG A 197 4.67 28.16 -8.40
C ARG A 197 5.31 27.44 -7.23
N ARG A 198 4.61 27.32 -6.09
CA ARG A 198 5.12 26.60 -4.91
C ARG A 198 5.32 25.11 -5.20
N LEU A 199 4.40 24.48 -5.93
CA LEU A 199 4.53 23.08 -6.35
C LEU A 199 5.70 22.89 -7.33
N GLN A 200 5.90 23.81 -8.26
CA GLN A 200 7.05 23.77 -9.18
C GLN A 200 8.37 23.90 -8.41
N MET A 201 8.47 24.84 -7.46
CA MET A 201 9.67 24.96 -6.61
C MET A 201 9.95 23.66 -5.85
N LEU A 202 8.93 23.06 -5.22
CA LEU A 202 9.06 21.78 -4.54
C LEU A 202 9.57 20.66 -5.48
N LEU A 203 9.03 20.60 -6.71
CA LEU A 203 9.43 19.58 -7.69
C LEU A 203 10.88 19.81 -8.16
N VAL A 204 11.30 21.05 -8.35
CA VAL A 204 12.69 21.39 -8.67
C VAL A 204 13.63 20.97 -7.54
N GLU A 205 13.30 21.26 -6.28
CA GLU A 205 14.08 20.85 -5.11
C GLU A 205 14.22 19.33 -4.99
N GLN A 206 13.20 18.58 -5.45
CA GLN A 206 13.21 17.13 -5.48
C GLN A 206 13.85 16.53 -6.75
N GLY A 207 14.38 17.37 -7.66
CA GLY A 207 15.06 16.93 -8.89
C GLY A 207 14.15 16.71 -10.10
N TYR A 208 12.91 17.19 -10.07
CA TYR A 208 11.91 17.03 -11.13
C TYR A 208 11.51 18.35 -11.77
N ALA A 209 12.50 19.12 -12.26
CA ALA A 209 12.29 20.43 -12.88
C ALA A 209 11.41 20.40 -14.14
N ASP A 210 11.39 19.28 -14.86
CA ASP A 210 10.62 19.02 -16.08
C ASP A 210 9.17 18.60 -15.81
N ALA A 211 8.78 18.49 -14.54
CA ALA A 211 7.46 17.96 -14.19
C ALA A 211 6.33 18.93 -14.54
N THR A 212 5.34 18.41 -15.27
CA THR A 212 4.11 19.13 -15.59
C THR A 212 3.01 18.80 -14.58
N ILE A 213 2.21 19.82 -14.21
CA ILE A 213 1.19 19.70 -13.16
C ILE A 213 -0.21 19.75 -13.80
N TYR A 214 -0.98 18.72 -13.54
CA TYR A 214 -2.35 18.55 -14.02
C TYR A 214 -3.36 18.43 -12.87
N THR A 215 -4.58 18.77 -13.14
CA THR A 215 -5.74 18.51 -12.28
C THR A 215 -6.76 17.64 -13.01
N MET A 216 -7.42 16.75 -12.29
CA MET A 216 -8.50 15.91 -12.84
C MET A 216 -9.51 15.48 -11.78
N VAL A 217 -10.70 15.08 -12.25
CA VAL A 217 -11.65 14.37 -11.39
C VAL A 217 -11.10 12.98 -11.08
N ARG A 218 -11.15 12.56 -9.82
CA ARG A 218 -10.62 11.27 -9.38
C ARG A 218 -11.39 10.11 -10.01
N PRO A 219 -10.73 9.20 -10.76
CA PRO A 219 -11.36 8.00 -11.27
C PRO A 219 -11.80 7.05 -10.13
N ALA A 220 -12.88 6.30 -10.32
CA ALA A 220 -13.36 5.32 -9.34
C ALA A 220 -12.29 4.26 -8.99
N ALA A 221 -11.46 3.86 -9.94
CA ALA A 221 -10.36 2.93 -9.74
C ALA A 221 -9.25 3.48 -8.82
N LEU A 222 -9.14 4.81 -8.66
CA LEU A 222 -8.16 5.50 -7.82
C LEU A 222 -8.82 6.19 -6.62
N LYS A 223 -9.94 5.67 -6.12
CA LYS A 223 -10.73 6.29 -5.03
C LYS A 223 -9.95 6.61 -3.76
N HIS A 224 -8.84 5.92 -3.51
CA HIS A 224 -7.98 6.14 -2.33
C HIS A 224 -6.73 6.98 -2.64
N ALA A 225 -6.54 7.43 -3.88
CA ALA A 225 -5.42 8.29 -4.24
C ALA A 225 -5.76 9.77 -4.02
N ASN A 226 -4.84 10.52 -3.44
CA ASN A 226 -4.99 11.95 -3.18
C ASN A 226 -4.19 12.81 -4.16
N ALA A 227 -3.02 12.34 -4.54
CA ALA A 227 -2.21 12.84 -5.65
C ALA A 227 -1.53 11.66 -6.33
N LEU A 228 -1.13 11.82 -7.57
CA LEU A 228 -0.40 10.82 -8.33
C LEU A 228 0.79 11.47 -9.01
N PHE A 229 1.98 10.99 -8.69
CA PHE A 229 3.20 11.37 -9.39
C PHE A 229 3.62 10.21 -10.31
N ALA A 230 3.66 10.48 -11.60
CA ALA A 230 4.02 9.54 -12.63
C ALA A 230 5.28 10.03 -13.33
N GLN A 231 6.29 9.16 -13.39
CA GLN A 231 7.53 9.41 -14.09
C GLN A 231 7.59 8.54 -15.35
N SER A 232 7.81 9.17 -16.50
CA SER A 232 8.09 8.52 -17.77
C SER A 232 9.47 8.96 -18.27
N ASN A 233 10.11 8.16 -19.13
CA ASN A 233 11.45 8.45 -19.68
C ASN A 233 11.58 9.83 -20.36
N ARG A 234 10.46 10.48 -20.70
CA ARG A 234 10.44 11.77 -21.40
C ARG A 234 9.85 12.92 -20.61
N GLN A 235 9.01 12.67 -19.62
CA GLN A 235 8.33 13.72 -18.84
C GLN A 235 7.82 13.18 -17.52
N SER A 236 8.01 13.94 -16.46
CA SER A 236 7.37 13.71 -15.17
C SER A 236 6.02 14.42 -15.12
N ARG A 237 4.99 13.79 -14.55
CA ARG A 237 3.64 14.34 -14.43
C ARG A 237 3.12 14.23 -13.02
N LEU A 238 2.73 15.37 -12.45
CA LEU A 238 2.00 15.43 -11.19
C LEU A 238 0.52 15.62 -11.50
N VAL A 239 -0.33 14.73 -11.00
CA VAL A 239 -1.77 14.86 -11.12
C VAL A 239 -2.39 15.05 -9.76
N LEU A 240 -3.09 16.17 -9.59
CA LEU A 240 -3.85 16.52 -8.40
C LEU A 240 -5.34 16.25 -8.64
N PHE A 241 -5.99 15.62 -7.67
CA PHE A 241 -7.42 15.37 -7.78
C PHE A 241 -8.22 16.56 -7.23
N GLN A 242 -9.31 16.93 -7.92
CA GLN A 242 -10.11 18.09 -7.57
C GLN A 242 -10.57 18.08 -6.09
N HIS A 243 -11.00 16.91 -5.59
CA HIS A 243 -11.43 16.80 -4.18
C HIS A 243 -10.29 17.12 -3.19
N THR A 244 -9.03 16.84 -3.54
CA THR A 244 -7.86 17.16 -2.72
C THR A 244 -7.58 18.66 -2.75
N LEU A 245 -7.70 19.28 -3.92
CA LEU A 245 -7.56 20.73 -4.11
C LEU A 245 -8.61 21.54 -3.35
N THR A 246 -9.84 21.03 -3.25
CA THR A 246 -10.93 21.74 -2.56
C THR A 246 -10.91 21.60 -1.03
N LYS A 247 -10.29 20.53 -0.50
CA LYS A 247 -10.27 20.22 0.93
C LYS A 247 -9.03 20.68 1.66
N LEU A 248 -7.90 20.75 0.98
CA LEU A 248 -6.60 21.00 1.59
C LEU A 248 -6.14 22.44 1.37
N THR A 249 -5.44 22.99 2.37
CA THR A 249 -4.69 24.23 2.21
C THR A 249 -3.46 24.00 1.34
N GLU A 250 -2.81 25.07 0.86
CA GLU A 250 -1.59 24.94 0.04
C GLU A 250 -0.49 24.14 0.75
N GLU A 251 -0.27 24.37 2.05
CA GLU A 251 0.75 23.67 2.83
C GLU A 251 0.43 22.18 3.00
N GLU A 252 -0.83 21.86 3.26
CA GLU A 252 -1.32 20.49 3.36
C GLU A 252 -1.20 19.76 2.03
N LEU A 253 -1.45 20.47 0.91
CA LEU A 253 -1.29 19.93 -0.42
C LEU A 253 0.17 19.68 -0.76
N LEU A 254 1.09 20.59 -0.38
CA LEU A 254 2.53 20.37 -0.52
C LEU A 254 2.96 19.11 0.23
N ALA A 255 2.44 18.85 1.43
CA ALA A 255 2.74 17.64 2.18
C ALA A 255 2.29 16.36 1.44
N VAL A 256 1.07 16.37 0.87
CA VAL A 256 0.55 15.24 0.07
C VAL A 256 1.36 15.00 -1.19
N VAL A 257 1.76 16.07 -1.88
CA VAL A 257 2.59 15.99 -3.09
C VAL A 257 3.98 15.46 -2.76
N THR A 258 4.61 15.97 -1.69
CA THR A 258 5.93 15.49 -1.25
C THR A 258 5.90 13.99 -0.94
N ASN A 259 4.85 13.49 -0.26
CA ASN A 259 4.69 12.05 -0.03
C ASN A 259 4.60 11.27 -1.35
N ALA A 260 3.80 11.74 -2.32
CA ALA A 260 3.67 11.09 -3.62
C ALA A 260 4.99 11.08 -4.42
N VAL A 261 5.74 12.18 -4.38
CA VAL A 261 7.05 12.31 -5.03
C VAL A 261 8.09 11.43 -4.34
N ALA A 262 8.11 11.37 -3.00
CA ALA A 262 9.04 10.55 -2.23
C ALA A 262 8.97 9.07 -2.61
N HIS A 263 7.77 8.55 -2.88
CA HIS A 263 7.61 7.16 -3.34
C HIS A 263 8.28 6.88 -4.69
N VAL A 264 8.42 7.88 -5.56
CA VAL A 264 9.11 7.74 -6.85
C VAL A 264 10.60 8.02 -6.69
N ALA A 265 10.98 9.13 -6.05
CA ALA A 265 12.36 9.55 -5.84
C ALA A 265 13.19 8.50 -5.08
N ARG A 266 12.59 7.77 -4.15
CA ARG A 266 13.23 6.73 -3.34
C ARG A 266 13.06 5.31 -3.89
N TRP A 267 12.62 5.17 -5.11
CA TRP A 267 12.46 3.88 -5.80
C TRP A 267 11.57 2.86 -5.06
N HIS A 268 10.62 3.35 -4.22
CA HIS A 268 9.77 2.49 -3.40
C HIS A 268 8.95 1.52 -4.25
N ARG A 269 8.49 1.93 -5.44
CA ARG A 269 7.75 1.08 -6.36
C ARG A 269 8.62 -0.08 -6.86
N PHE A 270 9.86 0.23 -7.23
CA PHE A 270 10.81 -0.77 -7.71
C PHE A 270 11.19 -1.76 -6.60
N ALA A 271 11.48 -1.26 -5.39
CA ALA A 271 11.75 -2.10 -4.23
C ALA A 271 10.61 -3.08 -3.92
N ARG A 272 9.34 -2.63 -4.04
CA ARG A 272 8.18 -3.52 -3.90
C ARG A 272 8.14 -4.60 -5.00
N CYS A 273 8.44 -4.23 -6.24
CA CYS A 273 8.47 -5.20 -7.34
C CYS A 273 9.56 -6.25 -7.14
N ILE A 274 10.76 -5.85 -6.70
CA ILE A 274 11.84 -6.79 -6.38
C ILE A 274 11.43 -7.72 -5.25
N LEU A 275 10.91 -7.18 -4.15
CA LEU A 275 10.48 -8.01 -3.02
C LEU A 275 9.41 -9.01 -3.45
N PHE A 276 8.39 -8.55 -4.18
CA PHE A 276 7.32 -9.42 -4.68
C PHE A 276 7.89 -10.51 -5.58
N PHE A 277 8.78 -10.17 -6.52
CA PHE A 277 9.43 -11.13 -7.40
C PHE A 277 10.20 -12.20 -6.61
N LEU A 278 11.00 -11.80 -5.63
CA LEU A 278 11.77 -12.74 -4.80
C LEU A 278 10.86 -13.67 -3.99
N LEU A 279 9.79 -13.13 -3.40
CA LEU A 279 8.82 -13.93 -2.67
C LEU A 279 8.07 -14.91 -3.58
N MET A 280 7.67 -14.46 -4.78
CA MET A 280 7.04 -15.32 -5.78
C MET A 280 8.00 -16.38 -6.33
N CYS A 281 9.27 -16.05 -6.46
CA CYS A 281 10.31 -17.01 -6.88
C CYS A 281 10.39 -18.17 -5.87
N GLY A 282 10.53 -17.85 -4.59
CA GLY A 282 10.54 -18.86 -3.53
C GLY A 282 9.22 -19.64 -3.44
N PHE A 283 8.08 -18.95 -3.58
CA PHE A 283 6.76 -19.56 -3.54
C PHE A 283 6.55 -20.56 -4.69
N TRP A 284 6.72 -20.12 -5.93
CA TRP A 284 6.48 -20.98 -7.10
C TRP A 284 7.48 -22.11 -7.21
N TRP A 285 8.75 -21.88 -6.89
CA TRP A 285 9.76 -22.92 -6.82
C TRP A 285 9.43 -23.98 -5.76
N GLY A 286 9.13 -23.54 -4.54
CA GLY A 286 8.74 -24.45 -3.45
C GLY A 286 7.46 -25.21 -3.74
N PHE A 287 6.47 -24.53 -4.36
CA PHE A 287 5.22 -25.16 -4.76
C PHE A 287 5.43 -26.19 -5.89
N ALA A 288 6.29 -25.89 -6.88
CA ALA A 288 6.65 -26.84 -7.93
C ALA A 288 7.33 -28.09 -7.35
N TRP A 289 8.30 -27.91 -6.46
CA TRP A 289 8.96 -29.01 -5.79
C TRP A 289 7.99 -29.87 -4.98
N LEU A 290 7.04 -29.23 -4.29
CA LEU A 290 6.05 -29.92 -3.46
C LEU A 290 4.99 -30.66 -4.30
N SER A 291 4.59 -30.09 -5.44
CA SER A 291 3.55 -30.66 -6.31
C SER A 291 3.95 -31.97 -6.99
N GLU A 292 5.24 -32.29 -7.04
CA GLU A 292 5.73 -33.57 -7.55
C GLU A 292 5.65 -34.71 -6.51
N LYS A 293 5.31 -34.39 -5.25
CA LYS A 293 5.35 -35.34 -4.15
C LYS A 293 3.96 -35.92 -3.86
N PRO A 294 3.76 -37.26 -3.91
CA PRO A 294 2.48 -37.89 -3.60
C PRO A 294 1.94 -37.50 -2.21
N TYR A 295 2.80 -37.43 -1.19
CA TYR A 295 2.40 -37.07 0.18
C TYR A 295 1.79 -35.65 0.28
N PHE A 296 2.08 -34.77 -0.66
CA PHE A 296 1.47 -33.43 -0.71
C PHE A 296 -0.04 -33.53 -0.96
N TYR A 297 -0.44 -34.38 -1.90
CA TYR A 297 -1.83 -34.59 -2.24
C TYR A 297 -2.56 -35.37 -1.13
N GLU A 298 -1.91 -36.39 -0.58
CA GLU A 298 -2.44 -37.13 0.56
C GLU A 298 -2.70 -36.23 1.77
N ALA A 299 -1.78 -35.30 2.09
CA ALA A 299 -1.94 -34.34 3.15
C ALA A 299 -3.11 -33.36 2.89
N LEU A 300 -3.44 -33.10 1.64
CA LEU A 300 -4.61 -32.33 1.23
C LEU A 300 -5.90 -33.18 1.11
N GLY A 301 -5.86 -34.48 1.39
CA GLY A 301 -6.99 -35.37 1.22
C GLY A 301 -7.34 -35.68 -0.25
N ILE A 302 -6.41 -35.45 -1.16
CA ILE A 302 -6.56 -35.71 -2.60
C ILE A 302 -5.82 -36.98 -2.95
N HIS A 303 -6.47 -37.87 -3.68
CA HIS A 303 -5.84 -39.13 -4.07
C HIS A 303 -4.70 -38.85 -5.12
N PRO A 304 -3.44 -39.27 -4.87
CA PRO A 304 -2.33 -38.95 -5.77
C PRO A 304 -2.56 -39.32 -7.24
N ALA A 305 -3.24 -40.43 -7.50
CA ALA A 305 -3.57 -40.90 -8.86
C ALA A 305 -4.59 -39.98 -9.59
N MET A 306 -5.27 -39.08 -8.87
CA MET A 306 -6.13 -38.06 -9.47
C MET A 306 -5.37 -36.78 -9.85
N ALA A 307 -4.21 -36.55 -9.23
CA ALA A 307 -3.40 -35.36 -9.44
C ALA A 307 -2.12 -35.63 -10.24
N LEU A 308 -1.66 -36.87 -10.25
CA LEU A 308 -0.43 -37.31 -10.95
C LEU A 308 -0.78 -38.37 -11.99
N GLU A 309 -0.31 -38.20 -13.22
CA GLU A 309 -0.41 -39.17 -14.31
C GLU A 309 0.98 -39.53 -14.78
N ASN A 310 1.35 -40.80 -14.67
CA ASN A 310 2.71 -41.29 -14.98
C ASN A 310 3.82 -40.49 -14.25
N GLY A 311 3.56 -40.00 -13.05
CA GLY A 311 4.50 -39.18 -12.28
C GLY A 311 4.52 -37.70 -12.66
N ALA A 312 3.78 -37.28 -13.68
CA ALA A 312 3.61 -35.89 -14.07
C ALA A 312 2.39 -35.26 -13.43
N VAL A 313 2.49 -34.00 -13.05
CA VAL A 313 1.38 -33.24 -12.44
C VAL A 313 0.30 -32.97 -13.48
N ILE A 314 -0.97 -33.19 -13.13
CA ILE A 314 -2.13 -32.80 -13.94
C ILE A 314 -2.42 -31.30 -13.68
N PRO A 315 -2.13 -30.40 -14.64
CA PRO A 315 -2.21 -28.96 -14.40
C PRO A 315 -3.58 -28.45 -13.95
N GLY A 316 -4.68 -29.01 -14.48
CA GLY A 316 -6.02 -28.62 -14.12
C GLY A 316 -6.36 -28.87 -12.65
N VAL A 317 -5.89 -30.00 -12.09
CA VAL A 317 -6.05 -30.33 -10.67
C VAL A 317 -5.21 -29.40 -9.81
N LEU A 318 -3.96 -29.12 -10.24
CA LEU A 318 -3.08 -28.19 -9.55
C LEU A 318 -3.68 -26.77 -9.49
N ILE A 319 -4.22 -26.29 -10.61
CA ILE A 319 -4.94 -25.00 -10.65
C ILE A 319 -6.15 -25.04 -9.72
N GLY A 320 -6.89 -26.15 -9.68
CA GLY A 320 -8.00 -26.34 -8.75
C GLY A 320 -7.59 -26.22 -7.28
N ILE A 321 -6.47 -26.85 -6.89
CA ILE A 321 -5.88 -26.70 -5.55
C ILE A 321 -5.53 -25.24 -5.27
N VAL A 322 -4.85 -24.58 -6.20
CA VAL A 322 -4.49 -23.17 -6.06
C VAL A 322 -5.72 -22.29 -5.88
N LEU A 323 -6.74 -22.44 -6.72
CA LEU A 323 -7.96 -21.60 -6.66
C LEU A 323 -8.70 -21.75 -5.33
N THR A 324 -8.76 -22.95 -4.79
CA THR A 324 -9.50 -23.25 -3.54
C THR A 324 -8.71 -22.89 -2.29
N THR A 325 -7.36 -23.00 -2.32
CA THR A 325 -6.49 -22.76 -1.16
C THR A 325 -5.74 -21.42 -1.22
N PHE A 326 -5.79 -20.73 -2.35
CA PHE A 326 -5.02 -19.54 -2.66
C PHE A 326 -5.01 -18.46 -1.57
N PRO A 327 -6.16 -18.05 -0.98
CA PRO A 327 -6.16 -17.03 0.06
C PRO A 327 -5.34 -17.42 1.29
N VAL A 328 -5.33 -18.71 1.64
CA VAL A 328 -4.59 -19.22 2.81
C VAL A 328 -3.10 -19.34 2.51
N VAL A 329 -2.76 -19.91 1.36
CA VAL A 329 -1.37 -20.22 0.99
C VAL A 329 -0.58 -18.95 0.63
N LEU A 330 -1.22 -17.95 0.00
CA LEU A 330 -0.58 -16.67 -0.31
C LEU A 330 -0.58 -15.66 0.84
N TYR A 331 -1.33 -15.89 1.90
CA TYR A 331 -1.41 -14.95 3.02
C TYR A 331 -0.04 -14.56 3.59
N PRO A 332 0.95 -15.48 3.81
CA PRO A 332 2.28 -15.09 4.28
C PRO A 332 3.01 -14.14 3.32
N VAL A 333 2.89 -14.36 2.01
CA VAL A 333 3.49 -13.50 0.99
C VAL A 333 2.87 -12.11 1.02
N VAL A 334 1.54 -12.04 1.02
CA VAL A 334 0.79 -10.78 1.11
C VAL A 334 1.14 -10.04 2.40
N PHE A 335 1.22 -10.74 3.52
CA PHE A 335 1.61 -10.17 4.80
C PHE A 335 3.01 -9.53 4.75
N LEU A 336 4.01 -10.20 4.19
CA LEU A 336 5.37 -9.65 4.04
C LEU A 336 5.40 -8.43 3.11
N VAL A 337 4.66 -8.47 2.01
CA VAL A 337 4.51 -7.31 1.11
C VAL A 337 3.84 -6.14 1.83
N HIS A 338 2.84 -6.38 2.67
CA HIS A 338 2.19 -5.36 3.49
C HIS A 338 3.17 -4.74 4.49
N LEU A 339 3.93 -5.57 5.23
CA LEU A 339 4.95 -5.09 6.17
C LEU A 339 5.94 -4.15 5.48
N PHE A 340 6.48 -4.58 4.36
CA PHE A 340 7.44 -3.79 3.60
C PHE A 340 6.83 -2.49 3.06
N THR A 341 5.63 -2.55 2.50
CA THR A 341 4.92 -1.36 2.01
C THR A 341 4.67 -0.33 3.12
N ARG A 342 4.38 -0.81 4.36
CA ARG A 342 4.21 0.06 5.53
C ARG A 342 5.51 0.76 5.91
N MET A 343 6.66 0.06 5.85
CA MET A 343 7.98 0.69 6.08
C MET A 343 8.24 1.80 5.07
N LEU A 344 7.95 1.57 3.79
CA LEU A 344 8.11 2.56 2.73
C LEU A 344 7.16 3.76 2.90
N GLU A 345 5.95 3.55 3.43
CA GLU A 345 5.02 4.66 3.73
C GLU A 345 5.54 5.53 4.88
N TYR A 346 6.10 4.92 5.94
CA TYR A 346 6.74 5.68 7.03
C TYR A 346 7.96 6.45 6.55
N ASP A 347 8.75 5.89 5.64
CA ASP A 347 9.90 6.57 5.05
C ASP A 347 9.48 7.77 4.19
N ALA A 348 8.41 7.62 3.40
CA ALA A 348 7.83 8.73 2.65
C ALA A 348 7.28 9.83 3.57
N ASP A 349 6.60 9.46 4.67
CA ASP A 349 6.12 10.42 5.67
C ASP A 349 7.27 11.15 6.38
N ALA A 350 8.36 10.45 6.70
CA ALA A 350 9.55 11.07 7.27
C ALA A 350 10.14 12.11 6.30
N CYS A 351 10.19 11.80 5.00
CA CYS A 351 10.62 12.76 3.97
C CYS A 351 9.75 14.03 4.01
N VAL A 352 8.42 13.89 4.12
CA VAL A 352 7.51 15.05 4.25
C VAL A 352 7.81 15.86 5.50
N VAL A 353 8.03 15.18 6.64
CA VAL A 353 8.35 15.87 7.92
C VAL A 353 9.64 16.69 7.80
N HIS A 354 10.63 16.18 7.08
CA HIS A 354 11.90 16.89 6.85
C HIS A 354 11.76 18.07 5.87
N THR A 355 10.88 17.99 4.87
CA THR A 355 10.76 18.99 3.79
C THR A 355 9.70 20.06 4.11
N VAL A 356 8.49 19.63 4.49
CA VAL A 356 7.32 20.52 4.68
C VAL A 356 6.99 20.68 6.16
N GLY A 357 7.24 19.66 6.97
CA GLY A 357 6.94 19.63 8.40
C GLY A 357 5.82 18.67 8.76
N ALA A 358 5.77 18.30 10.05
CA ALA A 358 4.79 17.33 10.55
C ALA A 358 3.36 17.89 10.64
N VAL A 359 3.20 19.18 10.92
CA VAL A 359 1.86 19.78 11.14
C VAL A 359 1.02 19.78 9.86
N PRO A 360 1.52 20.24 8.68
CA PRO A 360 0.79 20.15 7.42
C PRO A 360 0.46 18.71 7.04
N LEU A 361 1.40 17.77 7.23
CA LEU A 361 1.17 16.35 6.96
C LEU A 361 0.02 15.80 7.82
N ILE A 362 0.06 16.03 9.14
CA ILE A 362 -0.97 15.52 10.07
C ILE A 362 -2.35 16.10 9.71
N ARG A 363 -2.45 17.41 9.46
CA ARG A 363 -3.70 18.06 9.06
C ARG A 363 -4.24 17.48 7.75
N ALA A 364 -3.38 17.33 6.73
CA ALA A 364 -3.76 16.74 5.45
C ALA A 364 -4.30 15.31 5.63
N ILE A 365 -3.59 14.48 6.40
CA ILE A 365 -3.99 13.11 6.68
C ILE A 365 -5.34 13.06 7.40
N VAL A 366 -5.57 13.91 8.40
CA VAL A 366 -6.83 13.97 9.16
C VAL A 366 -8.00 14.38 8.25
N LYS A 367 -7.87 15.48 7.50
CA LYS A 367 -8.91 15.96 6.57
C LYS A 367 -9.25 14.95 5.48
N LEU A 368 -8.27 14.25 4.95
CA LEU A 368 -8.49 13.24 3.92
C LEU A 368 -9.13 11.95 4.47
N HIS A 369 -8.93 11.67 5.77
CA HIS A 369 -9.53 10.49 6.39
C HIS A 369 -11.01 10.66 6.71
N THR A 370 -11.50 11.86 6.91
CA THR A 370 -12.94 12.10 7.16
C THR A 370 -13.83 11.63 6.00
N ASP A 371 -13.25 11.41 4.81
CA ASP A 371 -13.93 10.77 3.68
C ASP A 371 -14.11 9.26 3.83
N TYR A 372 -13.38 8.61 4.75
CA TYR A 372 -13.41 7.17 4.96
C TYR A 372 -14.05 6.86 6.31
N ARG A 373 -15.18 6.17 6.28
CA ARG A 373 -15.98 5.83 7.47
C ARG A 373 -15.40 4.65 8.28
N ASN A 374 -14.08 4.53 8.35
CA ASN A 374 -13.41 3.48 9.13
C ASN A 374 -13.13 3.97 10.55
N THR A 375 -13.00 3.02 11.50
CA THR A 375 -12.61 3.34 12.88
C THR A 375 -11.34 4.17 12.94
N LEU A 376 -11.30 5.15 13.87
CA LEU A 376 -10.11 5.97 14.13
C LEU A 376 -9.10 5.28 15.07
N THR A 377 -9.48 4.15 15.66
CA THR A 377 -8.72 3.45 16.71
C THR A 377 -8.55 1.97 16.38
N PRO A 378 -7.87 1.63 15.26
CA PRO A 378 -7.69 0.23 14.89
C PRO A 378 -6.77 -0.49 15.86
N ASN A 379 -7.02 -1.77 16.04
CA ASN A 379 -6.06 -2.65 16.70
C ASN A 379 -4.74 -2.69 15.92
N ARG A 380 -3.63 -2.56 16.65
CA ARG A 380 -2.30 -2.48 16.02
C ARG A 380 -1.92 -3.77 15.28
N LEU A 381 -2.24 -4.92 15.84
CA LEU A 381 -1.93 -6.23 15.25
C LEU A 381 -2.83 -6.51 14.05
N TYR A 382 -4.13 -6.22 14.16
CA TYR A 382 -5.06 -6.35 13.04
C TYR A 382 -4.64 -5.47 11.86
N SER A 383 -4.34 -4.19 12.13
CA SER A 383 -3.86 -3.26 11.11
C SER A 383 -2.56 -3.73 10.46
N LEU A 384 -1.64 -4.34 11.24
CA LEU A 384 -0.39 -4.87 10.73
C LEU A 384 -0.61 -6.05 9.77
N ALA A 385 -1.54 -6.94 10.11
CA ALA A 385 -1.80 -8.14 9.35
C ALA A 385 -2.63 -7.87 8.07
N ASN A 386 -3.63 -6.99 8.15
CA ASN A 386 -4.64 -6.88 7.09
C ASN A 386 -4.54 -5.60 6.25
N HIS A 387 -3.89 -4.55 6.74
CA HIS A 387 -3.81 -3.29 6.00
C HIS A 387 -2.46 -3.10 5.30
N ARG A 388 -2.50 -2.95 3.98
CA ARG A 388 -1.32 -2.64 3.14
C ARG A 388 -0.61 -1.35 3.58
N ARG A 389 -1.37 -0.32 4.01
CA ARG A 389 -0.83 0.95 4.50
C ARG A 389 -1.02 1.08 6.00
N PRO A 390 -0.10 1.77 6.71
CA PRO A 390 -0.29 2.04 8.12
C PRO A 390 -1.57 2.84 8.33
N HIS A 391 -2.28 2.52 9.39
CA HIS A 391 -3.46 3.30 9.76
C HIS A 391 -3.06 4.75 10.08
N ILE A 392 -3.98 5.67 9.85
CA ILE A 392 -3.77 7.10 10.01
C ILE A 392 -3.22 7.49 11.39
N THR A 393 -3.74 6.91 12.47
CA THR A 393 -3.24 7.16 13.83
C THR A 393 -1.77 6.74 14.00
N GLN A 394 -1.37 5.65 13.35
CA GLN A 394 0.01 5.17 13.37
C GLN A 394 0.92 6.13 12.58
N ARG A 395 0.46 6.64 11.42
CA ARG A 395 1.19 7.64 10.62
C ARG A 395 1.36 8.95 11.40
N ILE A 396 0.30 9.43 12.07
CA ILE A 396 0.35 10.63 12.91
C ILE A 396 1.39 10.46 14.02
N LEU A 397 1.38 9.34 14.73
CA LEU A 397 2.35 9.06 15.80
C LEU A 397 3.77 8.98 15.27
N ALA A 398 3.98 8.37 14.11
CA ALA A 398 5.29 8.29 13.46
C ALA A 398 5.79 9.68 13.03
N ALA A 399 4.94 10.50 12.39
CA ALA A 399 5.28 11.88 12.01
C ALA A 399 5.62 12.75 13.22
N GLN A 400 4.88 12.62 14.34
CA GLN A 400 5.18 13.32 15.58
C GLN A 400 6.51 12.86 16.21
N ALA A 401 6.80 11.55 16.15
CA ALA A 401 8.05 11.01 16.63
C ALA A 401 9.24 11.53 15.83
N GLU A 402 9.10 11.57 14.49
CA GLU A 402 10.14 12.10 13.61
C GLU A 402 10.36 13.60 13.81
N ALA A 403 9.30 14.38 13.97
CA ALA A 403 9.42 15.81 14.31
C ALA A 403 10.12 16.05 15.67
N ARG A 404 9.89 15.16 16.66
CA ARG A 404 10.62 15.23 17.94
C ARG A 404 12.12 14.94 17.77
N LYS A 405 12.47 13.94 16.96
CA LYS A 405 13.88 13.64 16.65
C LYS A 405 14.57 14.83 15.99
N LEU A 406 13.93 15.46 15.00
CA LEU A 406 14.45 16.65 14.33
C LEU A 406 14.68 17.81 15.29
N ARG A 407 13.72 18.08 16.18
CA ARG A 407 13.85 19.13 17.21
C ARG A 407 15.02 18.83 18.16
N HIS A 408 15.15 17.59 18.59
CA HIS A 408 16.24 17.18 19.47
C HIS A 408 17.60 17.34 18.79
N LEU A 409 17.72 16.92 17.52
CA LEU A 409 18.92 17.09 16.72
C LEU A 409 19.27 18.58 16.52
N ALA A 410 18.27 19.41 16.19
CA ALA A 410 18.46 20.85 16.04
C ALA A 410 18.92 21.52 17.36
N MET A 411 18.38 21.07 18.51
CA MET A 411 18.83 21.57 19.82
C MET A 411 20.27 21.15 20.10
N LYS A 412 20.64 19.91 19.79
CA LYS A 412 22.02 19.41 19.98
C LYS A 412 23.01 20.22 19.14
N VAL A 413 22.73 20.40 17.84
CA VAL A 413 23.57 21.22 16.95
C VAL A 413 23.68 22.65 17.43
N ARG A 414 22.58 23.24 17.96
CA ARG A 414 22.60 24.58 18.54
C ARG A 414 23.49 24.66 19.80
N GLN A 415 23.44 23.64 20.68
CA GLN A 415 24.28 23.57 21.86
C GLN A 415 25.77 23.45 21.50
N GLU A 416 26.10 22.57 20.52
CA GLU A 416 27.48 22.43 20.02
C GLU A 416 28.00 23.78 19.46
N LYS A 417 27.21 24.47 18.63
CA LYS A 417 27.59 25.80 18.11
C LYS A 417 27.75 26.86 19.20
N LEU A 418 26.99 26.78 20.30
CA LEU A 418 27.14 27.68 21.44
C LEU A 418 28.42 27.37 22.23
N ALA A 419 28.72 26.08 22.43
CA ALA A 419 29.94 25.64 23.08
C ALA A 419 31.20 26.07 22.29
N ASP A 420 31.19 25.88 20.96
CA ASP A 420 32.27 26.33 20.08
C ASP A 420 32.48 27.85 20.16
N ARG A 421 31.40 28.64 20.20
CA ARG A 421 31.47 30.09 20.37
C ARG A 421 32.07 30.49 21.73
N GLN A 422 31.68 29.78 22.79
CA GLN A 422 32.21 30.00 24.14
C GLN A 422 33.69 29.64 24.21
N ALA A 423 34.10 28.52 23.60
CA ALA A 423 35.50 28.12 23.51
C ALA A 423 36.33 29.17 22.74
N LEU A 424 35.81 29.66 21.59
CA LEU A 424 36.45 30.70 20.81
C LEU A 424 36.58 32.01 21.63
N PHE A 425 35.54 32.42 22.35
CA PHE A 425 35.57 33.61 23.20
C PHE A 425 36.59 33.50 24.30
N ASN A 426 36.64 32.34 25.00
CA ASN A 426 37.64 32.06 26.04
C ASN A 426 39.08 32.08 25.46
N ALA A 427 39.29 31.52 24.27
CA ALA A 427 40.59 31.56 23.60
C ALA A 427 41.04 33.00 23.24
N ILE A 428 40.07 33.84 22.85
CA ILE A 428 40.34 35.27 22.59
C ILE A 428 40.69 36.01 23.89
N LEU A 429 40.02 35.71 25.01
CA LEU A 429 40.34 36.33 26.32
C LEU A 429 41.72 35.89 26.80
N LEU A 430 42.07 34.63 26.73
CA LEU A 430 43.38 34.10 27.09
C LEU A 430 44.51 34.76 26.24
N ARG A 431 44.33 34.89 24.95
CA ARG A 431 45.27 35.59 24.08
C ARG A 431 45.40 37.07 24.43
N ARG A 432 44.32 37.70 24.89
CA ARG A 432 44.36 39.07 25.36
C ARG A 432 45.16 39.24 26.64
N GLU A 433 44.95 38.32 27.62
CA GLU A 433 45.71 38.30 28.86
C GLU A 433 47.20 38.04 28.63
N GLU A 434 47.57 37.08 27.76
CA GLU A 434 48.98 36.83 27.38
C GLU A 434 49.65 38.00 26.70
N ASN A 435 48.88 38.79 25.91
CA ASN A 435 49.45 39.99 25.24
C ASN A 435 49.55 41.19 26.21
N ASP A 436 48.65 41.28 27.21
CA ASP A 436 48.73 42.30 28.25
C ASP A 436 49.95 42.12 29.18
N GLU A 437 50.28 40.87 29.49
CA GLU A 437 51.48 40.52 30.27
C GLU A 437 52.79 40.84 29.54
N LYS A 438 52.83 40.75 28.21
CA LYS A 438 54.01 41.02 27.39
C LYS A 438 54.27 42.49 27.04
N GLY A 439 53.45 43.44 27.51
CA GLY A 439 53.75 44.87 27.50
C GLY A 439 53.83 45.58 26.12
N ASN A 440 53.24 45.07 25.05
CA ASN A 440 53.51 45.49 23.70
C ASN A 440 52.36 46.29 23.04
N SER A 441 52.66 47.52 22.53
CA SER A 441 51.70 48.48 21.96
C SER A 441 51.05 48.09 20.57
N ARG A 442 51.35 46.94 20.05
CA ARG A 442 50.68 46.38 18.84
C ARG A 442 49.27 45.87 19.09
N ARG A 443 48.78 46.01 20.31
CA ARG A 443 47.58 45.41 20.87
C ARG A 443 46.26 45.81 20.24
N VAL A 444 46.12 47.02 19.82
CA VAL A 444 44.82 47.57 19.35
C VAL A 444 44.49 47.10 17.93
N GLN A 445 45.50 46.87 17.10
CA GLN A 445 45.31 46.47 15.73
C GLN A 445 44.91 44.97 15.57
N THR A 446 45.58 44.11 16.33
CA THR A 446 45.33 42.67 16.31
C THR A 446 43.94 42.32 16.87
N ALA A 447 43.46 43.03 17.90
CA ALA A 447 42.12 42.84 18.46
C ALA A 447 41.00 43.25 17.47
N LYS A 448 41.23 44.32 16.68
CA LYS A 448 40.28 44.73 15.64
C LYS A 448 40.21 43.71 14.51
N GLU A 449 41.32 43.13 14.11
CA GLU A 449 41.37 42.08 13.06
C GLU A 449 40.69 40.82 13.51
N THR A 450 40.89 40.36 14.77
CA THR A 450 40.23 39.16 15.30
C THR A 450 38.71 39.33 15.46
N ILE A 451 38.24 40.53 15.84
CA ILE A 451 36.80 40.85 15.91
C ILE A 451 36.16 40.87 14.51
N ALA A 452 36.87 41.38 13.49
CA ALA A 452 36.42 41.40 12.11
C ALA A 452 36.33 39.94 11.55
N GLU A 453 37.28 39.08 11.90
CA GLU A 453 37.29 37.67 11.49
C GLU A 453 36.13 36.89 12.13
N ALA A 454 35.86 37.13 13.42
CA ALA A 454 34.70 36.56 14.13
C ALA A 454 33.35 37.06 13.58
N ALA A 455 33.28 38.32 13.12
CA ALA A 455 32.09 38.88 12.48
C ALA A 455 31.85 38.30 11.06
N ASN A 456 32.92 38.01 10.30
CA ASN A 456 32.83 37.35 9.01
C ASN A 456 32.40 35.87 9.08
N LEU A 457 32.82 35.16 10.12
CA LEU A 457 32.32 33.84 10.42
C LEU A 457 30.81 33.84 10.73
N LYS A 458 30.32 34.89 11.39
CA LYS A 458 28.88 35.10 11.66
C LYS A 458 28.06 35.25 10.38
N ASN A 459 28.59 35.94 9.38
CA ASN A 459 27.90 36.18 8.11
C ASN A 459 27.93 34.98 7.14
N ARG A 460 28.91 34.09 7.25
CA ARG A 460 28.94 32.82 6.49
C ARG A 460 28.00 31.75 7.03
N THR A 461 27.63 31.82 8.31
CA THR A 461 26.76 30.81 8.94
C THR A 461 25.25 31.12 8.81
N ILE A 462 24.88 32.32 8.34
CA ILE A 462 23.47 32.71 8.08
C ILE A 462 23.05 32.37 6.63
N LYS A 463 23.97 31.91 5.78
CA LYS A 463 23.70 31.53 4.38
C LYS A 463 23.69 30.03 4.10
N LEU A 464 23.69 29.20 5.13
CA LEU A 464 23.41 27.76 5.09
C LEU A 464 22.20 27.45 5.98
#